data_5c1fba25d8949a9c683f5bacd9e6d58b
#
_entry.id   5c1fba25d8949a9c683f5bacd9e6d58b
#
_cell.length_a   1.000
_cell.length_b   1.000
_cell.length_c   1.000
_cell.angle_alpha   90.00
_cell.angle_beta   90.00
_cell.angle_gamma   90.00
#
_symmetry.space_group_name_H-M   'P 1'
#
loop_
_entity.id
_entity.type
_entity.pdbx_description
1 polymer ?
#
loop_
_entity_poly.entity_id
_entity_poly.type
_entity_poly.pdbx_seq_one_letter_code
_entity_poly.pdbx_strand_id
1 'polypeptide(L)'
;FRDEDMLVVGGGDAAMEEAHFLTKFADTVYIAHRRENFRAEDYWIDRVMEKVEAGEIEIMRNTELVEIHGTQTDGVDHVTLVEHPEGHPTDKLDDPEYADEVEEFDFDVGAVFYAIGHTPNTEYLADTGVELDDAGYIVTEGGKGGGQTRTDVDGIFGAGDVVDFHYQQAVTAAGMGCKAALDADEYLESAEGSGAAEAEGAAAQGDD
;
A
#
# COMPACT_ATOMS: atom_id res chain seq x y z
N PHE A 1 19.39 -13.24 -4.02
CA PHE A 1 18.71 -13.71 -2.80
C PHE A 1 18.37 -15.21 -2.83
N ARG A 2 18.91 -15.99 -3.81
CA ARG A 2 18.68 -17.43 -3.79
C ARG A 2 19.54 -18.07 -2.73
N ASP A 3 18.95 -19.06 -2.04
CA ASP A 3 19.61 -19.84 -1.00
C ASP A 3 20.15 -18.94 0.16
N GLU A 4 19.43 -17.85 0.44
CA GLU A 4 19.64 -16.94 1.58
C GLU A 4 18.37 -16.89 2.44
N ASP A 5 18.53 -16.56 3.71
CA ASP A 5 17.41 -16.30 4.61
C ASP A 5 16.74 -14.99 4.25
N MET A 6 15.41 -14.98 4.24
CA MET A 6 14.60 -13.83 3.85
C MET A 6 13.60 -13.46 4.94
N LEU A 7 13.47 -12.16 5.22
CA LEU A 7 12.49 -11.64 6.17
C LEU A 7 11.30 -11.03 5.43
N VAL A 8 10.09 -11.48 5.76
CA VAL A 8 8.82 -10.86 5.37
C VAL A 8 8.24 -10.13 6.58
N VAL A 9 8.00 -8.83 6.45
CA VAL A 9 7.42 -8.01 7.52
C VAL A 9 5.94 -7.80 7.24
N GLY A 10 5.07 -8.33 8.11
CA GLY A 10 3.62 -8.20 7.95
C GLY A 10 2.84 -9.36 8.56
N GLY A 11 1.51 -9.34 8.39
CA GLY A 11 0.65 -10.40 8.96
C GLY A 11 -0.75 -10.41 8.36
N GLY A 12 -0.94 -9.78 7.19
CA GLY A 12 -2.12 -9.88 6.34
C GLY A 12 -1.91 -10.84 5.18
N ASP A 13 -2.88 -10.93 4.27
CA ASP A 13 -2.86 -11.83 3.10
C ASP A 13 -1.61 -11.66 2.26
N ALA A 14 -1.22 -10.41 1.96
CA ALA A 14 -0.04 -10.11 1.17
C ALA A 14 1.24 -10.70 1.81
N ALA A 15 1.39 -10.60 3.13
CA ALA A 15 2.56 -11.15 3.83
C ALA A 15 2.59 -12.69 3.77
N MET A 16 1.42 -13.33 3.92
CA MET A 16 1.31 -14.79 3.84
C MET A 16 1.57 -15.29 2.42
N GLU A 17 1.00 -14.64 1.40
CA GLU A 17 1.22 -14.98 0.00
C GLU A 17 2.70 -14.83 -0.38
N GLU A 18 3.31 -13.70 -0.01
CA GLU A 18 4.71 -13.42 -0.29
C GLU A 18 5.64 -14.42 0.41
N ALA A 19 5.45 -14.66 1.70
CA ALA A 19 6.22 -15.63 2.44
C ALA A 19 6.11 -17.04 1.82
N HIS A 20 4.90 -17.48 1.50
CA HIS A 20 4.68 -18.77 0.83
C HIS A 20 5.36 -18.82 -0.55
N PHE A 21 5.35 -17.72 -1.32
CA PHE A 21 6.01 -17.66 -2.62
C PHE A 21 7.53 -17.74 -2.50
N LEU A 22 8.10 -17.03 -1.53
CA LEU A 22 9.56 -16.91 -1.33
C LEU A 22 10.21 -18.22 -0.89
N THR A 23 9.47 -19.16 -0.29
CA THR A 23 10.02 -20.51 0.03
C THR A 23 10.59 -21.26 -1.19
N LYS A 24 10.25 -20.83 -2.41
CA LYS A 24 10.81 -21.39 -3.64
C LYS A 24 12.27 -20.97 -3.90
N PHE A 25 12.74 -19.97 -3.19
CA PHE A 25 14.01 -19.30 -3.47
C PHE A 25 14.89 -19.16 -2.24
N ALA A 26 14.30 -18.94 -1.08
CA ALA A 26 14.97 -18.78 0.20
C ALA A 26 15.52 -20.11 0.74
N ASP A 27 16.51 -20.04 1.59
CA ASP A 27 16.87 -21.14 2.49
C ASP A 27 15.80 -21.26 3.57
N THR A 28 15.56 -20.20 4.30
CA THR A 28 14.42 -20.05 5.22
C THR A 28 13.71 -18.72 5.02
N VAL A 29 12.38 -18.68 5.14
CA VAL A 29 11.60 -17.45 5.16
C VAL A 29 11.15 -17.18 6.60
N TYR A 30 11.50 -16.01 7.13
CA TYR A 30 11.06 -15.54 8.43
C TYR A 30 9.91 -14.56 8.26
N ILE A 31 8.85 -14.69 9.07
CA ILE A 31 7.73 -13.74 9.09
C ILE A 31 7.78 -12.97 10.40
N ALA A 32 8.16 -11.70 10.37
CA ALA A 32 8.04 -10.80 11.52
C ALA A 32 6.66 -10.16 11.56
N HIS A 33 5.91 -10.41 12.64
CA HIS A 33 4.57 -9.88 12.84
C HIS A 33 4.42 -9.28 14.23
N ARG A 34 3.99 -8.00 14.28
CA ARG A 34 3.87 -7.21 15.52
C ARG A 34 2.78 -7.65 16.49
N ARG A 35 2.05 -8.71 16.20
CA ARG A 35 0.94 -9.24 17.02
C ARG A 35 1.06 -10.75 17.18
N GLU A 36 0.35 -11.26 18.19
CA GLU A 36 0.24 -12.71 18.40
C GLU A 36 -0.52 -13.40 17.26
N ASN A 37 -1.60 -12.79 16.78
CA ASN A 37 -2.47 -13.38 15.76
C ASN A 37 -2.36 -12.66 14.43
N PHE A 38 -2.30 -13.42 13.34
CA PHE A 38 -2.36 -12.90 11.98
C PHE A 38 -3.73 -12.29 11.67
N ARG A 39 -3.76 -11.40 10.68
CA ARG A 39 -4.97 -10.76 10.14
C ARG A 39 -5.36 -11.30 8.77
N ALA A 40 -4.56 -12.20 8.23
CA ALA A 40 -4.80 -12.86 6.97
C ALA A 40 -6.02 -13.78 7.05
N GLU A 41 -6.59 -14.10 5.90
CA GLU A 41 -7.63 -15.12 5.77
C GLU A 41 -7.11 -16.51 6.14
N ASP A 42 -7.97 -17.35 6.73
CA ASP A 42 -7.63 -18.72 7.17
C ASP A 42 -6.96 -19.53 6.05
N TYR A 43 -7.40 -19.36 4.80
CA TYR A 43 -6.81 -20.02 3.64
C TYR A 43 -5.30 -19.76 3.50
N TRP A 44 -4.86 -18.52 3.70
CA TRP A 44 -3.45 -18.18 3.61
C TRP A 44 -2.67 -18.62 4.84
N ILE A 45 -3.29 -18.49 6.01
CA ILE A 45 -2.69 -18.98 7.27
C ILE A 45 -2.40 -20.47 7.19
N ASP A 46 -3.38 -21.29 6.75
CA ASP A 46 -3.20 -22.73 6.60
C ASP A 46 -2.03 -23.08 5.69
N ARG A 47 -1.89 -22.40 4.55
CA ARG A 47 -0.79 -22.63 3.60
C ARG A 47 0.59 -22.28 4.16
N VAL A 48 0.65 -21.19 4.92
CA VAL A 48 1.89 -20.78 5.61
C VAL A 48 2.22 -21.79 6.70
N MET A 49 1.21 -22.27 7.47
CA MET A 49 1.43 -23.27 8.52
C MET A 49 1.92 -24.61 7.96
N GLU A 50 1.48 -25.03 6.78
CA GLU A 50 2.03 -26.19 6.08
C GLU A 50 3.54 -26.03 5.81
N LYS A 51 3.98 -24.81 5.45
CA LYS A 51 5.39 -24.47 5.23
C LYS A 51 6.19 -24.39 6.52
N VAL A 52 5.56 -23.93 7.61
CA VAL A 52 6.17 -23.96 8.96
C VAL A 52 6.41 -25.41 9.40
N GLU A 53 5.45 -26.30 9.22
CA GLU A 53 5.61 -27.72 9.53
C GLU A 53 6.70 -28.40 8.68
N ALA A 54 6.90 -27.93 7.45
CA ALA A 54 7.97 -28.39 6.57
C ALA A 54 9.37 -27.80 6.91
N GLY A 55 9.44 -26.82 7.82
CA GLY A 55 10.67 -26.12 8.19
C GLY A 55 11.17 -25.12 7.14
N GLU A 56 10.29 -24.71 6.21
CA GLU A 56 10.61 -23.71 5.16
C GLU A 56 10.25 -22.28 5.59
N ILE A 57 9.38 -22.11 6.60
CA ILE A 57 9.00 -20.82 7.18
C ILE A 57 9.15 -20.88 8.70
N GLU A 58 9.66 -19.78 9.28
CA GLU A 58 9.67 -19.53 10.72
C GLU A 58 8.88 -18.24 11.03
N ILE A 59 8.09 -18.26 12.13
CA ILE A 59 7.24 -17.13 12.51
C ILE A 59 7.79 -16.46 13.76
N MET A 60 8.09 -15.18 13.66
CA MET A 60 8.50 -14.27 14.72
C MET A 60 7.30 -13.41 15.12
N ARG A 61 6.54 -13.84 16.14
CA ARG A 61 5.35 -13.14 16.63
C ARG A 61 5.78 -12.00 17.54
N ASN A 62 4.91 -11.00 17.67
CA ASN A 62 5.12 -9.84 18.54
C ASN A 62 6.45 -9.11 18.26
N THR A 63 6.93 -9.23 17.01
CA THR A 63 8.23 -8.77 16.54
C THR A 63 8.05 -7.72 15.44
N GLU A 64 8.81 -6.64 15.51
CA GLU A 64 8.85 -5.57 14.51
C GLU A 64 10.27 -5.30 14.05
N LEU A 65 10.38 -4.86 12.80
CA LEU A 65 11.64 -4.41 12.19
C LEU A 65 11.85 -2.93 12.52
N VAL A 66 13.03 -2.61 13.05
CA VAL A 66 13.43 -1.23 13.39
C VAL A 66 14.39 -0.68 12.36
N GLU A 67 15.44 -1.43 12.01
CA GLU A 67 16.49 -0.96 11.10
C GLU A 67 16.98 -2.07 10.16
N ILE A 68 17.36 -1.67 8.94
CA ILE A 68 17.99 -2.56 7.94
C ILE A 68 19.42 -2.09 7.75
N HIS A 69 20.37 -2.99 7.96
CA HIS A 69 21.78 -2.75 7.80
C HIS A 69 22.30 -3.39 6.50
N GLY A 70 23.22 -2.68 5.85
CA GLY A 70 23.82 -3.14 4.60
C GLY A 70 24.33 -2.00 3.75
N THR A 71 24.75 -2.31 2.54
CA THR A 71 25.22 -1.30 1.59
C THR A 71 24.51 -1.47 0.24
N GLN A 72 24.50 -0.39 -0.55
CA GLN A 72 23.93 -0.43 -1.90
C GLN A 72 24.65 -1.42 -2.82
N THR A 73 25.91 -1.76 -2.51
CA THR A 73 26.76 -2.66 -3.29
C THR A 73 26.64 -4.11 -2.85
N ASP A 74 26.60 -4.35 -1.54
CA ASP A 74 26.66 -5.69 -0.95
C ASP A 74 25.27 -6.23 -0.59
N GLY A 75 24.23 -5.36 -0.60
CA GLY A 75 22.87 -5.72 -0.23
C GLY A 75 22.62 -5.59 1.26
N VAL A 76 21.61 -6.32 1.75
CA VAL A 76 21.28 -6.44 3.18
C VAL A 76 22.27 -7.37 3.85
N ASP A 77 22.74 -6.99 5.02
CA ASP A 77 23.68 -7.76 5.85
C ASP A 77 22.93 -8.37 7.05
N HIS A 78 22.25 -7.53 7.80
CA HIS A 78 21.38 -7.92 8.92
C HIS A 78 20.30 -6.88 9.16
N VAL A 79 19.38 -7.19 10.05
CA VAL A 79 18.33 -6.28 10.50
C VAL A 79 18.34 -6.17 12.02
N THR A 80 17.91 -5.03 12.55
CA THR A 80 17.60 -4.88 13.97
C THR A 80 16.09 -5.10 14.16
N LEU A 81 15.74 -6.06 14.99
CA LEU A 81 14.38 -6.42 15.37
C LEU A 81 14.13 -6.08 16.83
N VAL A 82 12.86 -5.82 17.14
CA VAL A 82 12.39 -5.65 18.52
C VAL A 82 11.21 -6.58 18.78
N GLU A 83 11.17 -7.13 20.00
CA GLU A 83 10.10 -8.01 20.45
C GLU A 83 9.55 -7.55 21.80
N HIS A 84 8.23 -7.73 22.01
CA HIS A 84 7.59 -7.53 23.30
C HIS A 84 6.45 -8.53 23.48
N PRO A 85 6.30 -9.19 24.64
CA PRO A 85 5.31 -10.26 24.85
C PRO A 85 3.87 -9.89 24.54
N GLU A 86 3.48 -8.63 24.69
CA GLU A 86 2.14 -8.13 24.39
C GLU A 86 2.00 -7.57 22.97
N GLY A 87 3.00 -7.75 22.09
CA GLY A 87 3.04 -7.21 20.75
C GLY A 87 3.23 -5.70 20.68
N HIS A 88 3.26 -5.17 19.44
CA HIS A 88 3.50 -3.77 19.14
C HIS A 88 4.75 -3.19 19.83
N PRO A 89 5.91 -3.85 19.67
CA PRO A 89 7.12 -3.47 20.42
C PRO A 89 7.62 -2.06 20.08
N THR A 90 7.49 -1.60 18.83
CA THR A 90 7.93 -0.27 18.43
C THR A 90 7.15 0.84 19.14
N ASP A 91 5.86 0.66 19.41
CA ASP A 91 5.02 1.61 20.14
C ASP A 91 5.46 1.72 21.62
N LYS A 92 6.22 0.73 22.11
CA LYS A 92 6.64 0.58 23.51
C LYS A 92 8.11 0.96 23.75
N LEU A 93 8.91 1.10 22.71
CA LEU A 93 10.32 1.45 22.82
C LEU A 93 10.57 2.73 23.62
N ASP A 94 9.75 3.75 23.40
CA ASP A 94 9.86 5.06 24.01
C ASP A 94 8.95 5.23 25.25
N ASP A 95 8.17 4.21 25.61
CA ASP A 95 7.30 4.25 26.78
C ASP A 95 8.04 3.77 28.03
N PRO A 96 8.26 4.63 29.04
CA PRO A 96 8.99 4.27 30.27
C PRO A 96 8.36 3.11 31.06
N GLU A 97 7.08 2.77 30.81
CA GLU A 97 6.39 1.67 31.49
C GLU A 97 6.80 0.32 30.88
N TYR A 98 7.12 0.28 29.59
CA TYR A 98 7.34 -0.95 28.82
C TYR A 98 8.75 -1.09 28.24
N ALA A 99 9.51 -0.01 28.16
CA ALA A 99 10.81 0.00 27.48
C ALA A 99 11.80 -1.06 28.01
N ASP A 100 11.77 -1.33 29.32
CA ASP A 100 12.62 -2.34 29.94
C ASP A 100 12.22 -3.79 29.59
N GLU A 101 11.02 -4.00 29.00
CA GLU A 101 10.49 -5.30 28.58
C GLU A 101 10.61 -5.53 27.07
N VAL A 102 11.01 -4.50 26.31
CA VAL A 102 11.29 -4.62 24.88
C VAL A 102 12.68 -5.21 24.69
N GLU A 103 12.76 -6.34 23.99
CA GLU A 103 14.02 -6.97 23.61
C GLU A 103 14.42 -6.51 22.21
N GLU A 104 15.62 -5.92 22.06
CA GLU A 104 16.21 -5.54 20.78
C GLU A 104 17.35 -6.50 20.44
N PHE A 105 17.38 -6.98 19.19
CA PHE A 105 18.41 -7.90 18.73
C PHE A 105 18.66 -7.78 17.22
N ASP A 106 19.92 -8.10 16.83
CA ASP A 106 20.31 -8.19 15.44
C ASP A 106 19.99 -9.58 14.88
N PHE A 107 19.54 -9.61 13.62
CA PHE A 107 19.14 -10.83 12.94
C PHE A 107 19.68 -10.86 11.49
N ASP A 108 20.45 -11.89 11.14
CA ASP A 108 21.09 -12.01 9.83
C ASP A 108 20.08 -12.44 8.77
N VAL A 109 19.95 -11.65 7.70
CA VAL A 109 19.09 -11.96 6.52
C VAL A 109 19.67 -11.34 5.26
N GLY A 110 19.53 -12.01 4.13
CA GLY A 110 19.98 -11.52 2.83
C GLY A 110 18.97 -10.62 2.13
N ALA A 111 17.69 -10.64 2.53
CA ALA A 111 16.65 -9.79 1.95
C ALA A 111 15.50 -9.50 2.91
N VAL A 112 14.86 -8.34 2.72
CA VAL A 112 13.68 -7.90 3.48
C VAL A 112 12.56 -7.53 2.52
N PHE A 113 11.35 -8.04 2.79
CA PHE A 113 10.12 -7.79 2.04
C PHE A 113 9.08 -7.15 2.97
N TYR A 114 8.69 -5.92 2.64
CA TYR A 114 7.62 -5.24 3.37
C TYR A 114 6.26 -5.61 2.79
N ALA A 115 5.41 -6.25 3.60
CA ALA A 115 4.04 -6.62 3.26
C ALA A 115 3.05 -6.11 4.34
N ILE A 116 3.23 -4.85 4.74
CA ILE A 116 2.46 -4.19 5.81
C ILE A 116 1.20 -3.49 5.33
N GLY A 117 0.89 -3.61 4.03
CA GLY A 117 -0.20 -2.90 3.35
C GLY A 117 0.24 -1.57 2.75
N HIS A 118 -0.71 -0.89 2.17
CA HIS A 118 -0.50 0.39 1.49
C HIS A 118 -1.35 1.48 2.16
N THR A 119 -0.82 2.69 2.19
CA THR A 119 -1.56 3.90 2.53
C THR A 119 -1.58 4.78 1.28
N PRO A 120 -2.74 5.25 0.82
CA PRO A 120 -2.81 6.12 -0.35
C PRO A 120 -2.10 7.44 -0.06
N ASN A 121 -1.26 7.88 -0.99
CA ASN A 121 -0.55 9.16 -0.86
C ASN A 121 -1.45 10.30 -1.33
N THR A 122 -2.41 10.71 -0.52
CA THR A 122 -3.44 11.71 -0.81
C THR A 122 -3.32 12.98 0.05
N GLU A 123 -2.33 13.08 0.93
CA GLU A 123 -2.13 14.23 1.82
C GLU A 123 -2.03 15.57 1.07
N TYR A 124 -1.49 15.57 -0.16
CA TYR A 124 -1.38 16.76 -1.00
C TYR A 124 -2.75 17.28 -1.49
N LEU A 125 -3.82 16.52 -1.33
CA LEU A 125 -5.19 16.91 -1.69
C LEU A 125 -5.94 17.62 -0.56
N ALA A 126 -5.38 17.74 0.64
CA ALA A 126 -6.04 18.24 1.84
C ALA A 126 -6.78 19.60 1.64
N ASP A 127 -6.21 20.48 0.82
CA ASP A 127 -6.76 21.83 0.55
C ASP A 127 -7.57 21.92 -0.75
N THR A 128 -7.76 20.81 -1.47
CA THR A 128 -8.46 20.81 -2.77
C THR A 128 -9.98 20.66 -2.64
N GLY A 129 -10.45 20.10 -1.53
CA GLY A 129 -11.83 19.76 -1.29
C GLY A 129 -12.26 18.42 -1.89
N VAL A 130 -11.35 17.65 -2.52
CA VAL A 130 -11.63 16.31 -3.06
C VAL A 130 -12.05 15.39 -1.92
N GLU A 131 -13.16 14.68 -2.10
CA GLU A 131 -13.65 13.70 -1.14
C GLU A 131 -12.73 12.48 -1.07
N LEU A 132 -12.33 12.13 0.16
CA LEU A 132 -11.60 10.91 0.47
C LEU A 132 -12.47 10.01 1.34
N ASP A 133 -12.30 8.69 1.20
CA ASP A 133 -12.95 7.73 2.10
C ASP A 133 -12.26 7.67 3.48
N ASP A 134 -12.81 6.87 4.40
CA ASP A 134 -12.27 6.70 5.76
C ASP A 134 -10.84 6.13 5.80
N ALA A 135 -10.37 5.50 4.71
CA ALA A 135 -9.03 4.96 4.56
C ALA A 135 -8.09 5.90 3.79
N GLY A 136 -8.58 7.05 3.33
CA GLY A 136 -7.82 8.06 2.62
C GLY A 136 -7.77 7.89 1.10
N TYR A 137 -8.54 6.97 0.51
CA TYR A 137 -8.63 6.81 -0.95
C TYR A 137 -9.54 7.85 -1.58
N ILE A 138 -9.22 8.26 -2.82
CA ILE A 138 -10.04 9.22 -3.56
C ILE A 138 -11.39 8.58 -3.94
N VAL A 139 -12.48 9.26 -3.59
CA VAL A 139 -13.83 8.88 -4.04
C VAL A 139 -14.05 9.39 -5.46
N THR A 140 -14.51 8.50 -6.34
CA THR A 140 -14.85 8.85 -7.74
C THR A 140 -16.29 8.45 -8.04
N GLU A 141 -16.88 9.03 -9.11
CA GLU A 141 -18.26 8.72 -9.52
C GLU A 141 -18.46 7.23 -9.86
N GLY A 142 -17.43 6.58 -10.42
CA GLY A 142 -17.50 5.15 -10.79
C GLY A 142 -18.61 4.83 -11.79
N GLY A 143 -19.13 3.59 -11.72
CA GLY A 143 -20.31 3.20 -12.48
C GLY A 143 -20.05 2.70 -13.89
N LYS A 144 -21.00 2.94 -14.82
CA LYS A 144 -20.96 2.52 -16.22
C LYS A 144 -21.18 3.74 -17.13
N GLY A 145 -20.28 3.92 -18.08
CA GLY A 145 -20.31 5.06 -19.00
C GLY A 145 -19.07 5.93 -18.87
N GLY A 146 -19.10 7.16 -19.38
CA GLY A 146 -18.05 8.16 -19.17
C GLY A 146 -18.11 8.77 -17.77
N GLY A 147 -17.04 9.50 -17.41
CA GLY A 147 -16.97 10.23 -16.14
C GLY A 147 -16.65 9.37 -14.92
N GLN A 148 -16.27 8.11 -15.10
CA GLN A 148 -16.05 7.18 -13.98
C GLN A 148 -14.93 7.61 -13.03
N THR A 149 -13.98 8.39 -13.51
CA THR A 149 -12.80 8.86 -12.77
C THR A 149 -12.97 10.28 -12.21
N ARG A 150 -14.12 10.93 -12.46
CA ARG A 150 -14.42 12.26 -11.92
C ARG A 150 -14.54 12.20 -10.41
N THR A 151 -13.98 13.21 -9.77
CA THR A 151 -14.19 13.46 -8.33
C THR A 151 -15.35 14.43 -8.14
N ASP A 152 -15.68 14.74 -6.90
CA ASP A 152 -16.63 15.79 -6.54
C ASP A 152 -16.14 17.22 -6.84
N VAL A 153 -14.86 17.36 -7.24
CA VAL A 153 -14.24 18.63 -7.64
C VAL A 153 -14.02 18.67 -9.14
N ASP A 154 -14.65 19.61 -9.82
CA ASP A 154 -14.54 19.80 -11.27
C ASP A 154 -13.09 19.93 -11.72
N GLY A 155 -12.71 19.16 -12.75
CA GLY A 155 -11.35 19.17 -13.35
C GLY A 155 -10.33 18.31 -12.59
N ILE A 156 -10.72 17.61 -11.52
CA ILE A 156 -9.88 16.64 -10.82
C ILE A 156 -10.43 15.24 -11.06
N PHE A 157 -9.51 14.32 -11.45
CA PHE A 157 -9.82 12.94 -11.79
C PHE A 157 -8.94 11.99 -10.98
N GLY A 158 -9.53 10.91 -10.45
CA GLY A 158 -8.82 9.89 -9.68
C GLY A 158 -8.60 8.61 -10.48
N ALA A 159 -7.37 8.06 -10.46
CA ALA A 159 -7.05 6.81 -11.15
C ALA A 159 -5.90 6.06 -10.46
N GLY A 160 -5.90 4.74 -10.62
CA GLY A 160 -4.86 3.87 -10.08
C GLY A 160 -5.07 3.51 -8.61
N ASP A 161 -4.00 3.13 -7.93
CA ASP A 161 -4.04 2.60 -6.57
C ASP A 161 -4.57 3.60 -5.53
N VAL A 162 -4.57 4.90 -5.82
CA VAL A 162 -5.19 5.93 -4.94
C VAL A 162 -6.72 5.90 -4.94
N VAL A 163 -7.34 5.12 -5.85
CA VAL A 163 -8.79 4.88 -5.97
C VAL A 163 -9.11 3.41 -5.73
N ASP A 164 -8.22 2.50 -6.16
CA ASP A 164 -8.41 1.05 -6.10
C ASP A 164 -7.61 0.44 -4.94
N PHE A 165 -8.27 0.27 -3.80
CA PHE A 165 -7.67 -0.38 -2.63
C PHE A 165 -7.67 -1.92 -2.71
N HIS A 166 -8.35 -2.49 -3.71
CA HIS A 166 -8.60 -3.94 -3.75
C HIS A 166 -7.67 -4.68 -4.71
N TYR A 167 -7.63 -4.26 -5.99
CA TYR A 167 -6.83 -4.97 -6.98
C TYR A 167 -5.36 -4.60 -6.96
N GLN A 168 -5.05 -3.31 -6.88
CA GLN A 168 -3.68 -2.76 -6.79
C GLN A 168 -2.70 -3.38 -7.78
N GLN A 169 -3.16 -3.57 -9.03
CA GLN A 169 -2.37 -4.17 -10.09
C GLN A 169 -1.97 -3.12 -11.13
N ALA A 170 -0.75 -3.22 -11.67
CA ALA A 170 -0.26 -2.29 -12.69
C ALA A 170 -1.19 -2.19 -13.91
N VAL A 171 -1.81 -3.31 -14.34
CA VAL A 171 -2.73 -3.34 -15.48
C VAL A 171 -4.06 -2.65 -15.15
N THR A 172 -4.58 -2.77 -13.93
CA THR A 172 -5.79 -2.05 -13.50
C THR A 172 -5.52 -0.56 -13.41
N ALA A 173 -4.40 -0.16 -12.80
CA ALA A 173 -3.98 1.23 -12.73
C ALA A 173 -3.81 1.86 -14.14
N ALA A 174 -3.18 1.15 -15.08
CA ALA A 174 -3.06 1.60 -16.47
C ALA A 174 -4.42 1.77 -17.15
N GLY A 175 -5.36 0.83 -16.95
CA GLY A 175 -6.72 0.91 -17.46
C GLY A 175 -7.51 2.08 -16.89
N MET A 176 -7.36 2.35 -15.58
CA MET A 176 -7.95 3.52 -14.93
C MET A 176 -7.35 4.83 -15.45
N GLY A 177 -6.03 4.89 -15.63
CA GLY A 177 -5.36 6.06 -16.22
C GLY A 177 -5.85 6.36 -17.63
N CYS A 178 -6.12 5.33 -18.45
CA CYS A 178 -6.73 5.52 -19.77
C CYS A 178 -8.13 6.13 -19.66
N LYS A 179 -8.98 5.66 -18.72
CA LYS A 179 -10.30 6.24 -18.47
C LYS A 179 -10.20 7.70 -18.02
N ALA A 180 -9.29 8.01 -17.09
CA ALA A 180 -9.09 9.36 -16.59
C ALA A 180 -8.66 10.33 -17.71
N ALA A 181 -7.83 9.88 -18.64
CA ALA A 181 -7.44 10.69 -19.79
C ALA A 181 -8.63 10.99 -20.71
N LEU A 182 -9.51 10.01 -20.96
CA LEU A 182 -10.73 10.19 -21.77
C LEU A 182 -11.74 11.10 -21.06
N ASP A 183 -11.95 10.92 -19.77
CA ASP A 183 -12.84 11.77 -18.97
C ASP A 183 -12.35 13.22 -18.91
N ALA A 184 -11.02 13.42 -18.84
CA ALA A 184 -10.42 14.75 -18.87
C ALA A 184 -10.56 15.43 -20.24
N ASP A 185 -10.40 14.67 -21.33
CA ASP A 185 -10.58 15.17 -22.70
C ASP A 185 -12.02 15.65 -22.92
N GLU A 186 -13.01 14.82 -22.54
CA GLU A 186 -14.44 15.19 -22.58
C GLU A 186 -14.77 16.44 -21.75
N TYR A 187 -14.15 16.56 -20.57
CA TYR A 187 -14.31 17.73 -19.71
C TYR A 187 -13.77 19.00 -20.39
N LEU A 188 -12.58 18.95 -20.99
CA LEU A 188 -11.98 20.09 -21.66
C LEU A 188 -12.80 20.52 -22.89
N GLU A 189 -13.28 19.57 -23.72
CA GLU A 189 -14.14 19.88 -24.86
C GLU A 189 -15.44 20.57 -24.42
N SER A 190 -16.03 20.12 -23.32
CA SER A 190 -17.26 20.72 -22.77
C SER A 190 -17.03 22.15 -22.24
N ALA A 191 -15.88 22.40 -21.62
CA ALA A 191 -15.48 23.69 -21.09
C ALA A 191 -15.22 24.71 -22.21
N GLU A 192 -14.53 24.29 -23.30
CA GLU A 192 -14.29 25.11 -24.48
C GLU A 192 -15.60 25.47 -25.20
N GLY A 193 -16.52 24.51 -25.33
CA GLY A 193 -17.85 24.73 -25.94
C GLY A 193 -18.69 25.74 -25.14
N SER A 194 -18.61 25.73 -23.82
CA SER A 194 -19.30 26.68 -22.95
C SER A 194 -18.74 28.09 -23.05
N GLY A 195 -17.41 28.22 -23.10
CA GLY A 195 -16.74 29.52 -23.28
C GLY A 195 -17.03 30.18 -24.65
N ALA A 196 -17.13 29.38 -25.72
CA ALA A 196 -17.48 29.86 -27.03
C ALA A 196 -18.94 30.38 -27.09
N ALA A 197 -19.86 29.69 -26.45
CA ALA A 197 -21.28 30.09 -26.39
C ALA A 197 -21.50 31.39 -25.57
N GLU A 198 -20.76 31.58 -24.48
CA GLU A 198 -20.80 32.83 -23.69
C GLU A 198 -20.19 34.00 -24.48
N ALA A 199 -19.12 33.78 -25.25
CA ALA A 199 -18.52 34.84 -26.10
C ALA A 199 -19.45 35.27 -27.24
N GLU A 200 -20.14 34.35 -27.91
CA GLU A 200 -21.13 34.65 -28.92
C GLU A 200 -22.40 35.39 -28.34
N GLY A 201 -22.84 34.95 -27.16
CA GLY A 201 -23.98 35.60 -26.46
C GLY A 201 -23.67 37.05 -26.01
N ALA A 202 -22.43 37.31 -25.59
CA ALA A 202 -21.98 38.66 -25.22
C ALA A 202 -21.83 39.59 -26.44
N ALA A 203 -21.41 39.07 -27.60
CA ALA A 203 -21.31 39.80 -28.84
C ALA A 203 -22.68 40.19 -29.43
N ALA A 204 -23.69 39.37 -29.22
CA ALA A 204 -25.08 39.63 -29.71
C ALA A 204 -25.87 40.64 -28.87
N GLN A 205 -25.42 41.02 -27.67
CA GLN A 205 -26.10 41.99 -26.78
C GLN A 205 -25.47 43.41 -26.86
N GLY A 206 -24.45 43.63 -27.70
CA GLY A 206 -23.75 44.89 -27.79
C GLY A 206 -24.16 45.81 -28.95
N ASP A 207 -25.24 45.48 -29.68
CA ASP A 207 -25.66 46.21 -30.88
C ASP A 207 -27.14 46.65 -30.78
N ASP A 208 -27.43 47.54 -29.78
CA ASP A 208 -28.66 48.30 -29.66
C ASP A 208 -28.39 49.76 -29.18
#